data_1a3844ad8b558e81014135a6907f7a40
#
_entry.id   1a3844ad8b558e81014135a6907f7a40
#
_cell.length_a   1.000
_cell.length_b   1.000
_cell.length_c   1.000
_cell.angle_alpha   90.00
_cell.angle_beta   90.00
_cell.angle_gamma   90.00
#
_symmetry.space_group_name_H-M   'P 1'
#
loop_
_entity.id
_entity.type
_entity.pdbx_description
1 polymer ?
#
loop_
_entity_poly.entity_id
_entity_poly.type
_entity_poly.pdbx_seq_one_letter_code
_entity_poly.pdbx_strand_id
1 'polypeptide(L)'
;TGVIPPQQYRPHGTAYAFRHKFGFRRDLFGDDIFEHLFPQRYPKRSDLTRTEPFVVSEINGSFMMFRAEVFWEIGGFDTNIFLFHEEYDIARRLESLGYQNVVYPTVRFLHAHGASSGGDKKAIRKERFISKIYCYSKYHHPFMTGLFRIENIVMKLFSPKNWYLIPVFLTGNTLALSMRPSVRCRKKKK
;
A
#
# COMPACT_ATOMS: atom_id res chain seq x y z
N THR A 1 -3.29 -11.39 16.57
CA THR A 1 -3.06 -10.13 17.27
C THR A 1 -2.03 -9.36 16.51
N GLY A 2 -2.57 -8.52 15.70
CA GLY A 2 -1.80 -7.76 14.73
C GLY A 2 -1.16 -6.54 15.32
N VAL A 3 -0.70 -5.78 14.49
CA VAL A 3 0.20 -4.68 14.47
C VAL A 3 -0.45 -3.38 14.91
N ILE A 4 0.34 -2.58 15.56
CA ILE A 4 -0.06 -1.27 16.08
C ILE A 4 0.70 -0.21 15.31
N PRO A 5 0.05 0.74 14.64
CA PRO A 5 0.70 2.00 14.40
C PRO A 5 0.15 3.08 15.35
N PRO A 6 1.05 3.84 15.93
CA PRO A 6 0.70 5.13 16.46
C PRO A 6 0.22 6.07 15.35
N GLN A 7 -0.58 7.05 15.72
CA GLN A 7 -0.99 8.10 14.78
C GLN A 7 0.24 8.84 14.24
N GLN A 8 0.31 8.98 12.92
CA GLN A 8 1.36 9.78 12.31
C GLN A 8 1.13 11.27 12.60
N TYR A 9 2.05 11.88 13.30
CA TYR A 9 2.09 13.33 13.46
C TYR A 9 2.86 13.97 12.30
N ARG A 10 2.23 14.92 11.62
CA ARG A 10 2.89 15.79 10.64
C ARG A 10 2.90 17.21 11.19
N PRO A 11 3.98 17.97 11.03
CA PRO A 11 4.01 19.39 11.41
C PRO A 11 2.96 20.23 10.65
N HIS A 12 2.50 19.76 9.48
CA HIS A 12 1.57 20.45 8.59
C HIS A 12 0.40 19.59 8.11
N GLY A 13 -0.08 18.67 8.92
CA GLY A 13 -1.25 17.83 8.60
C GLY A 13 -1.22 16.44 9.23
N THR A 14 -2.38 15.84 9.37
CA THR A 14 -2.55 14.47 9.84
C THR A 14 -2.29 13.49 8.71
N ALA A 15 -1.47 12.48 8.96
CA ALA A 15 -1.40 11.31 8.10
C ALA A 15 -2.33 10.23 8.64
N TYR A 16 -2.96 9.50 7.74
CA TYR A 16 -3.80 8.39 8.13
C TYR A 16 -2.96 7.25 8.70
N ALA A 17 -3.36 6.73 9.88
CA ALA A 17 -2.69 5.61 10.52
C ALA A 17 -3.02 4.27 9.86
N PHE A 18 -4.15 4.22 9.18
CA PHE A 18 -4.65 3.01 8.53
C PHE A 18 -5.29 3.33 7.18
N ARG A 19 -5.57 2.29 6.41
CA ARG A 19 -6.31 2.35 5.14
C ARG A 19 -7.45 1.34 5.16
N HIS A 20 -8.44 1.60 4.33
CA HIS A 20 -9.48 0.63 4.08
C HIS A 20 -9.01 -0.43 3.09
N LYS A 21 -9.64 -1.60 3.16
CA LYS A 21 -9.33 -2.71 2.26
C LYS A 21 -9.42 -2.26 0.81
N PHE A 22 -8.35 -2.46 0.12
CA PHE A 22 -8.16 -2.17 -1.27
C PHE A 22 -9.17 -2.88 -2.18
N GLY A 23 -9.75 -2.20 -3.17
CA GLY A 23 -10.71 -2.79 -4.09
C GLY A 23 -11.07 -1.85 -5.23
N PHE A 24 -11.45 -2.43 -6.39
CA PHE A 24 -11.75 -1.71 -7.63
C PHE A 24 -12.72 -0.54 -7.43
N ARG A 25 -13.85 -0.77 -6.75
CA ARG A 25 -14.84 0.31 -6.50
C ARG A 25 -14.26 1.48 -5.73
N ARG A 26 -13.48 1.20 -4.71
CA ARG A 26 -12.84 2.27 -3.91
C ARG A 26 -11.74 3.01 -4.66
N ASP A 27 -11.02 2.31 -5.53
CA ASP A 27 -10.03 2.96 -6.39
C ASP A 27 -10.69 3.90 -7.39
N LEU A 28 -11.89 3.57 -7.85
CA LEU A 28 -12.66 4.38 -8.79
C LEU A 28 -13.31 5.59 -8.11
N PHE A 29 -13.95 5.39 -6.96
CA PHE A 29 -14.75 6.43 -6.28
C PHE A 29 -14.04 7.13 -5.13
N GLY A 30 -12.90 6.59 -4.67
CA GLY A 30 -12.16 7.12 -3.53
C GLY A 30 -12.70 6.71 -2.17
N ASP A 31 -11.83 6.72 -1.17
CA ASP A 31 -12.18 6.31 0.20
C ASP A 31 -13.20 7.23 0.86
N ASP A 32 -13.13 8.52 0.59
CA ASP A 32 -13.96 9.54 1.26
C ASP A 32 -15.46 9.34 0.99
N ILE A 33 -15.82 8.87 -0.21
CA ILE A 33 -17.22 8.53 -0.54
C ILE A 33 -17.69 7.35 0.30
N PHE A 34 -16.88 6.31 0.46
CA PHE A 34 -17.23 5.13 1.26
C PHE A 34 -17.31 5.45 2.77
N GLU A 35 -16.41 6.31 3.27
CA GLU A 35 -16.44 6.79 4.64
C GLU A 35 -17.71 7.61 4.92
N HIS A 36 -18.19 8.35 3.92
CA HIS A 36 -19.41 9.14 4.05
C HIS A 36 -20.69 8.28 3.98
N LEU A 37 -20.76 7.37 3.00
CA LEU A 37 -21.95 6.55 2.76
C LEU A 37 -22.10 5.38 3.73
N PHE A 38 -21.00 4.84 4.22
CA PHE A 38 -20.98 3.64 5.07
C PHE A 38 -20.06 3.79 6.28
N PRO A 39 -20.29 4.79 7.17
CA PRO A 39 -19.36 5.14 8.24
C PRO A 39 -19.14 4.02 9.27
N GLN A 40 -20.12 3.13 9.46
CA GLN A 40 -19.98 1.98 10.36
C GLN A 40 -18.99 0.94 9.82
N ARG A 41 -18.97 0.74 8.49
CA ARG A 41 -18.08 -0.22 7.82
C ARG A 41 -16.75 0.40 7.45
N TYR A 42 -16.75 1.69 7.15
CA TYR A 42 -15.57 2.47 6.74
C TYR A 42 -15.43 3.68 7.68
N PRO A 43 -14.85 3.48 8.86
CA PRO A 43 -14.66 4.59 9.81
C PRO A 43 -13.72 5.63 9.22
N LYS A 44 -13.98 6.91 9.50
CA LYS A 44 -13.13 8.01 9.01
C LYS A 44 -11.68 7.82 9.42
N ARG A 45 -10.78 7.77 8.44
CA ARG A 45 -9.33 7.64 8.66
C ARG A 45 -8.74 8.85 9.37
N SER A 46 -9.38 10.01 9.29
CA SER A 46 -8.97 11.24 9.95
C SER A 46 -9.53 11.40 11.36
N ASP A 47 -10.32 10.45 11.85
CA ASP A 47 -10.88 10.52 13.20
C ASP A 47 -9.77 10.29 14.25
N LEU A 48 -9.38 11.38 14.89
CA LEU A 48 -8.35 11.41 15.95
C LEU A 48 -8.95 11.39 17.36
N THR A 49 -10.27 11.31 17.49
CA THR A 49 -10.97 11.36 18.78
C THR A 49 -10.99 10.00 19.49
N ARG A 50 -10.70 8.94 18.77
CA ARG A 50 -10.64 7.59 19.33
C ARG A 50 -9.49 7.43 20.30
N THR A 51 -9.78 6.85 21.45
CA THR A 51 -8.79 6.51 22.49
C THR A 51 -8.58 5.01 22.62
N GLU A 52 -9.60 4.22 22.30
CA GLU A 52 -9.55 2.76 22.42
C GLU A 52 -8.98 2.09 21.16
N PRO A 53 -8.24 0.97 21.31
CA PRO A 53 -7.77 0.18 20.18
C PRO A 53 -8.93 -0.31 19.31
N PHE A 54 -8.73 -0.31 17.99
CA PHE A 54 -9.75 -0.77 17.04
C PHE A 54 -9.16 -1.54 15.87
N VAL A 55 -9.96 -2.46 15.33
CA VAL A 55 -9.58 -3.31 14.19
C VAL A 55 -9.71 -2.53 12.89
N VAL A 56 -8.71 -2.70 12.01
CA VAL A 56 -8.67 -2.09 10.68
C VAL A 56 -8.30 -3.12 9.62
N SER A 57 -8.58 -2.81 8.36
CA SER A 57 -8.23 -3.71 7.26
C SER A 57 -6.73 -3.68 6.94
N GLU A 58 -6.11 -2.50 7.01
CA GLU A 58 -4.72 -2.29 6.60
C GLU A 58 -4.10 -1.16 7.44
N ILE A 59 -2.88 -1.38 7.89
CA ILE A 59 -2.10 -0.41 8.66
C ILE A 59 -1.13 0.29 7.71
N ASN A 60 -0.83 1.57 7.96
CA ASN A 60 0.16 2.30 7.17
C ASN A 60 1.58 1.78 7.48
N GLY A 61 2.35 1.51 6.44
CA GLY A 61 3.69 0.91 6.52
C GLY A 61 4.76 1.75 7.21
N SER A 62 4.46 2.99 7.60
CA SER A 62 5.44 3.88 8.26
C SER A 62 5.85 3.41 9.65
N PHE A 63 4.99 2.69 10.34
CA PHE A 63 5.30 2.04 11.61
C PHE A 63 4.36 0.85 11.84
N MET A 64 4.92 -0.35 11.89
CA MET A 64 4.21 -1.60 12.14
C MET A 64 4.95 -2.43 13.16
N MET A 65 4.23 -3.00 14.13
CA MET A 65 4.78 -3.98 15.08
C MET A 65 4.10 -5.32 14.84
N PHE A 66 4.86 -6.39 14.85
CA PHE A 66 4.39 -7.75 14.70
C PHE A 66 4.78 -8.58 15.91
N ARG A 67 3.95 -9.56 16.24
CA ARG A 67 4.45 -10.69 17.02
C ARG A 67 5.40 -11.48 16.12
N ALA A 68 6.58 -11.80 16.64
CA ALA A 68 7.64 -12.43 15.85
C ALA A 68 7.17 -13.74 15.22
N GLU A 69 6.46 -14.57 16.01
CA GLU A 69 5.94 -15.86 15.56
C GLU A 69 4.99 -15.68 14.36
N VAL A 70 4.07 -14.70 14.43
CA VAL A 70 3.11 -14.41 13.37
C VAL A 70 3.80 -13.88 12.13
N PHE A 71 4.82 -13.03 12.30
CA PHE A 71 5.59 -12.49 11.19
C PHE A 71 6.33 -13.59 10.41
N TRP A 72 6.89 -14.56 11.13
CA TRP A 72 7.56 -15.72 10.53
C TRP A 72 6.57 -16.70 9.92
N GLU A 73 5.42 -16.92 10.54
CA GLU A 73 4.34 -17.77 10.02
C GLU A 73 3.84 -17.31 8.65
N ILE A 74 3.66 -16.00 8.47
CA ILE A 74 3.28 -15.43 7.17
C ILE A 74 4.44 -15.34 6.16
N GLY A 75 5.65 -15.72 6.53
CA GLY A 75 6.85 -15.65 5.68
C GLY A 75 7.45 -14.26 5.48
N GLY A 76 7.18 -13.32 6.41
CA GLY A 76 7.74 -11.96 6.37
C GLY A 76 7.19 -11.09 5.24
N PHE A 77 7.95 -10.11 4.78
CA PHE A 77 7.59 -9.26 3.63
C PHE A 77 7.78 -10.00 2.30
N ASP A 78 6.85 -9.80 1.36
CA ASP A 78 7.00 -10.33 0.00
C ASP A 78 8.12 -9.59 -0.74
N THR A 79 9.20 -10.30 -1.03
CA THR A 79 10.38 -9.74 -1.72
C THR A 79 10.12 -9.32 -3.16
N ASN A 80 8.97 -9.65 -3.75
CA ASN A 80 8.55 -9.16 -5.06
C ASN A 80 7.98 -7.75 -5.00
N ILE A 81 7.70 -7.22 -3.82
CA ILE A 81 7.30 -5.84 -3.60
C ILE A 81 8.53 -5.05 -3.17
N PHE A 82 8.96 -4.09 -4.00
CA PHE A 82 10.13 -3.28 -3.67
C PHE A 82 9.77 -2.07 -2.81
N LEU A 83 8.67 -1.39 -3.13
CA LEU A 83 8.25 -0.17 -2.42
C LEU A 83 6.74 0.04 -2.60
N PHE A 84 6.04 0.40 -1.54
CA PHE A 84 4.60 0.56 -1.44
C PHE A 84 3.80 -0.74 -1.60
N HIS A 85 2.64 -0.80 -0.97
CA HIS A 85 1.72 -1.95 -0.95
C HIS A 85 2.24 -3.20 -0.23
N GLU A 86 3.42 -3.15 0.41
CA GLU A 86 3.89 -4.18 1.32
C GLU A 86 2.94 -4.34 2.52
N GLU A 87 2.39 -3.24 3.00
CA GLU A 87 1.41 -3.24 4.07
C GLU A 87 0.10 -3.91 3.66
N TYR A 88 -0.32 -3.70 2.41
CA TYR A 88 -1.50 -4.38 1.87
C TYR A 88 -1.28 -5.90 1.77
N ASP A 89 -0.15 -6.31 1.22
CA ASP A 89 0.20 -7.73 1.06
C ASP A 89 0.24 -8.44 2.41
N ILE A 90 0.91 -7.85 3.40
CA ILE A 90 0.96 -8.40 4.75
C ILE A 90 -0.43 -8.48 5.38
N ALA A 91 -1.23 -7.41 5.28
CA ALA A 91 -2.57 -7.38 5.83
C ALA A 91 -3.45 -8.50 5.25
N ARG A 92 -3.34 -8.77 3.95
CA ARG A 92 -4.06 -9.86 3.28
C ARG A 92 -3.63 -11.25 3.76
N ARG A 93 -2.33 -11.47 3.96
CA ARG A 93 -1.81 -12.74 4.47
C ARG A 93 -2.20 -12.96 5.93
N LEU A 94 -2.15 -11.94 6.77
CA LEU A 94 -2.63 -12.00 8.15
C LEU A 94 -4.12 -12.32 8.20
N GLU A 95 -4.95 -11.63 7.39
CA GLU A 95 -6.38 -11.88 7.31
C GLU A 95 -6.70 -13.33 6.91
N SER A 96 -5.94 -13.91 5.98
CA SER A 96 -6.15 -15.30 5.52
C SER A 96 -5.87 -16.35 6.60
N LEU A 97 -5.08 -16.02 7.61
CA LEU A 97 -4.79 -16.84 8.77
C LEU A 97 -5.65 -16.49 10.00
N GLY A 98 -6.64 -15.59 9.85
CA GLY A 98 -7.53 -15.19 10.93
C GLY A 98 -6.95 -14.15 11.89
N TYR A 99 -5.79 -13.57 11.59
CA TYR A 99 -5.22 -12.48 12.37
C TYR A 99 -5.86 -11.15 12.06
N GLN A 100 -5.83 -10.24 13.03
CA GLN A 100 -6.41 -8.90 12.91
C GLN A 100 -5.33 -7.83 12.99
N ASN A 101 -5.50 -6.78 12.22
CA ASN A 101 -4.73 -5.55 12.32
C ASN A 101 -5.42 -4.60 13.30
N VAL A 102 -4.70 -4.12 14.30
CA VAL A 102 -5.23 -3.25 15.35
C VAL A 102 -4.47 -1.94 15.40
N VAL A 103 -5.18 -0.82 15.43
CA VAL A 103 -4.63 0.50 15.67
C VAL A 103 -4.77 0.85 17.15
N TYR A 104 -3.69 1.36 17.74
CA TYR A 104 -3.65 1.93 19.09
C TYR A 104 -3.56 3.45 18.98
N PRO A 105 -4.66 4.19 19.10
CA PRO A 105 -4.70 5.61 18.77
C PRO A 105 -3.96 6.50 19.75
N THR A 106 -3.71 6.01 20.97
CA THR A 106 -2.96 6.75 22.01
C THR A 106 -1.48 6.81 21.79
N VAL A 107 -0.92 5.90 20.97
CA VAL A 107 0.51 5.88 20.64
C VAL A 107 0.78 6.80 19.46
N ARG A 108 1.82 7.62 19.54
CA ARG A 108 2.18 8.59 18.48
C ARG A 108 3.66 8.48 18.14
N PHE A 109 3.98 8.72 16.89
CA PHE A 109 5.37 8.81 16.41
C PHE A 109 5.54 9.91 15.38
N LEU A 110 6.76 10.41 15.26
CA LEU A 110 7.12 11.39 14.25
C LEU A 110 7.60 10.68 12.99
N HIS A 111 6.98 10.98 11.86
CA HIS A 111 7.38 10.44 10.57
C HIS A 111 7.76 11.57 9.59
N ALA A 112 9.05 11.61 9.24
CA ALA A 112 9.57 12.54 8.24
C ALA A 112 9.27 12.03 6.83
N HIS A 113 8.07 12.35 6.33
CA HIS A 113 7.62 11.88 5.02
C HIS A 113 8.60 12.20 3.90
N GLY A 114 8.99 11.17 3.15
CA GLY A 114 9.81 11.31 1.95
C GLY A 114 11.30 11.61 2.21
N ALA A 115 11.75 11.64 3.47
CA ALA A 115 13.15 11.88 3.79
C ALA A 115 14.10 10.84 3.17
N SER A 116 13.67 9.59 3.08
CA SER A 116 14.42 8.50 2.45
C SER A 116 14.26 8.41 0.93
N SER A 117 13.27 9.10 0.37
CA SER A 117 12.92 9.02 -1.05
C SER A 117 13.37 10.25 -1.85
N GLY A 118 14.48 10.88 -1.47
CA GLY A 118 15.07 12.05 -2.14
C GLY A 118 15.44 11.88 -3.61
N GLY A 119 14.87 10.86 -4.28
CA GLY A 119 15.11 10.47 -5.65
C GLY A 119 14.05 10.96 -6.65
N ASP A 120 14.10 10.42 -7.85
CA ASP A 120 13.19 10.71 -8.95
C ASP A 120 11.73 10.42 -8.58
N LYS A 121 10.93 11.47 -8.41
CA LYS A 121 9.50 11.39 -8.10
C LYS A 121 8.70 10.58 -9.14
N LYS A 122 9.13 10.58 -10.41
CA LYS A 122 8.48 9.81 -11.48
C LYS A 122 8.78 8.32 -11.32
N ALA A 123 10.01 7.96 -10.97
CA ALA A 123 10.40 6.58 -10.71
C ALA A 123 9.66 6.02 -9.47
N ILE A 124 9.62 6.77 -8.38
CA ILE A 124 8.86 6.42 -7.16
C ILE A 124 7.37 6.19 -7.49
N ARG A 125 6.80 7.06 -8.33
CA ARG A 125 5.39 6.92 -8.73
C ARG A 125 5.15 5.71 -9.64
N LYS A 126 6.10 5.38 -10.54
CA LYS A 126 6.05 4.14 -11.32
C LYS A 126 6.06 2.92 -10.40
N GLU A 127 7.00 2.89 -9.44
CA GLU A 127 7.12 1.78 -8.49
C GLU A 127 5.82 1.52 -7.72
N ARG A 128 5.15 2.58 -7.26
CA ARG A 128 3.84 2.47 -6.61
C ARG A 128 2.82 1.73 -7.48
N PHE A 129 2.77 2.01 -8.78
CA PHE A 129 1.83 1.33 -9.68
C PHE A 129 2.28 -0.10 -10.02
N ILE A 130 3.59 -0.36 -10.14
CA ILE A 130 4.13 -1.71 -10.32
C ILE A 130 3.71 -2.59 -9.15
N SER A 131 3.97 -2.15 -7.93
CA SER A 131 3.57 -2.86 -6.71
C SER A 131 2.05 -3.04 -6.62
N LYS A 132 1.28 -1.99 -7.00
CA LYS A 132 -0.18 -2.05 -7.02
C LYS A 132 -0.70 -3.11 -7.99
N ILE A 133 -0.20 -3.15 -9.22
CA ILE A 133 -0.57 -4.15 -10.23
C ILE A 133 -0.20 -5.55 -9.75
N TYR A 134 0.98 -5.72 -9.17
CA TYR A 134 1.41 -7.00 -8.60
C TYR A 134 0.42 -7.48 -7.53
N CYS A 135 0.08 -6.64 -6.56
CA CYS A 135 -0.89 -6.98 -5.53
C CYS A 135 -2.29 -7.27 -6.10
N TYR A 136 -2.73 -6.51 -7.11
CA TYR A 136 -3.98 -6.82 -7.81
C TYR A 136 -3.95 -8.21 -8.45
N SER A 137 -2.88 -8.53 -9.17
CA SER A 137 -2.75 -9.84 -9.82
C SER A 137 -2.63 -11.01 -8.82
N LYS A 138 -2.09 -10.74 -7.63
CA LYS A 138 -1.93 -11.74 -6.57
C LYS A 138 -3.25 -12.07 -5.87
N TYR A 139 -4.13 -11.08 -5.67
CA TYR A 139 -5.30 -11.21 -4.78
C TYR A 139 -6.65 -11.08 -5.49
N HIS A 140 -6.67 -10.74 -6.77
CA HIS A 140 -7.90 -10.59 -7.52
C HIS A 140 -7.91 -11.44 -8.79
N HIS A 141 -9.11 -11.75 -9.26
CA HIS A 141 -9.27 -12.47 -10.52
C HIS A 141 -8.62 -11.70 -11.69
N PRO A 142 -7.99 -12.38 -12.66
CA PRO A 142 -7.32 -11.73 -13.81
C PRO A 142 -8.19 -10.71 -14.55
N PHE A 143 -9.49 -10.96 -14.67
CA PHE A 143 -10.45 -10.02 -15.25
C PHE A 143 -10.49 -8.69 -14.52
N MET A 144 -10.53 -8.71 -13.17
CA MET A 144 -10.52 -7.49 -12.36
C MET A 144 -9.19 -6.74 -12.46
N THR A 145 -8.09 -7.48 -12.55
CA THR A 145 -6.76 -6.90 -12.81
C THR A 145 -6.72 -6.23 -14.19
N GLY A 146 -7.33 -6.86 -15.20
CA GLY A 146 -7.48 -6.28 -16.54
C GLY A 146 -8.28 -4.98 -16.53
N LEU A 147 -9.45 -4.98 -15.87
CA LEU A 147 -10.29 -3.78 -15.73
C LEU A 147 -9.53 -2.64 -15.03
N PHE A 148 -8.85 -2.93 -13.94
CA PHE A 148 -8.03 -1.95 -13.23
C PHE A 148 -6.94 -1.33 -14.13
N ARG A 149 -6.30 -2.14 -14.97
CA ARG A 149 -5.28 -1.67 -15.92
C ARG A 149 -5.89 -0.79 -17.00
N ILE A 150 -7.01 -1.20 -17.60
CA ILE A 150 -7.71 -0.43 -18.63
C ILE A 150 -8.19 0.91 -18.08
N GLU A 151 -8.86 0.91 -16.93
CA GLU A 151 -9.30 2.13 -16.26
C GLU A 151 -8.14 3.11 -16.08
N ASN A 152 -7.02 2.63 -15.52
CA ASN A 152 -5.86 3.46 -15.30
C ASN A 152 -5.23 3.98 -16.61
N ILE A 153 -5.20 3.20 -17.68
CA ILE A 153 -4.74 3.66 -19.00
C ILE A 153 -5.65 4.81 -19.48
N VAL A 154 -6.97 4.60 -19.48
CA VAL A 154 -7.95 5.60 -19.92
C VAL A 154 -7.77 6.90 -19.13
N MET A 155 -7.72 6.83 -17.80
CA MET A 155 -7.50 8.00 -16.96
C MET A 155 -6.18 8.73 -17.24
N LYS A 156 -5.11 8.00 -17.63
CA LYS A 156 -3.81 8.62 -17.95
C LYS A 156 -3.81 9.25 -19.35
N LEU A 157 -4.61 8.75 -20.30
CA LEU A 157 -4.72 9.34 -21.63
C LEU A 157 -5.20 10.80 -21.58
N PHE A 158 -6.10 11.13 -20.64
CA PHE A 158 -6.58 12.49 -20.41
C PHE A 158 -5.61 13.40 -19.63
N SER A 159 -4.41 12.88 -19.28
CA SER A 159 -3.44 13.65 -18.49
C SER A 159 -2.02 13.50 -19.04
N PRO A 160 -1.59 14.36 -19.98
CA PRO A 160 -0.29 14.23 -20.66
C PRO A 160 0.91 14.11 -19.71
N LYS A 161 0.88 14.80 -18.58
CA LYS A 161 1.90 14.69 -17.52
C LYS A 161 2.05 13.29 -16.93
N ASN A 162 1.07 12.40 -17.15
CA ASN A 162 1.02 11.05 -16.63
C ASN A 162 1.27 9.96 -17.70
N TRP A 163 1.47 10.30 -18.96
CA TRP A 163 1.66 9.35 -20.06
C TRP A 163 2.83 8.39 -19.82
N TYR A 164 3.86 8.84 -19.13
CA TYR A 164 5.00 8.00 -18.75
C TYR A 164 4.64 6.80 -17.87
N LEU A 165 3.41 6.74 -17.32
CA LEU A 165 2.89 5.62 -16.55
C LEU A 165 2.17 4.58 -17.42
N ILE A 166 1.74 4.91 -18.63
CA ILE A 166 0.98 4.02 -19.51
C ILE A 166 1.72 2.70 -19.77
N PRO A 167 3.04 2.70 -20.07
CA PRO A 167 3.79 1.44 -20.24
C PRO A 167 3.69 0.49 -19.05
N VAL A 168 3.62 1.01 -17.82
CA VAL A 168 3.47 0.20 -16.61
C VAL A 168 2.16 -0.62 -16.64
N PHE A 169 1.09 -0.02 -17.12
CA PHE A 169 -0.21 -0.69 -17.20
C PHE A 169 -0.33 -1.62 -18.41
N LEU A 170 0.35 -1.33 -19.51
CA LEU A 170 0.37 -2.18 -20.71
C LEU A 170 1.16 -3.47 -20.48
N THR A 171 2.36 -3.36 -19.92
CA THR A 171 3.27 -4.50 -19.74
C THR A 171 2.98 -5.33 -18.48
N GLY A 172 2.19 -4.76 -17.55
CA GLY A 172 1.93 -5.38 -16.24
C GLY A 172 3.13 -5.23 -15.30
N ASN A 173 3.25 -6.15 -14.37
CA ASN A 173 4.36 -6.19 -13.44
C ASN A 173 5.66 -6.47 -14.20
N THR A 174 6.38 -5.43 -14.58
CA THR A 174 7.68 -5.60 -15.17
C THR A 174 8.76 -5.12 -14.21
N LEU A 175 9.51 -6.06 -13.70
CA LEU A 175 10.75 -5.78 -12.97
C LEU A 175 11.68 -4.87 -13.76
N ALA A 176 11.60 -4.88 -15.10
CA ALA A 176 12.36 -4.01 -16.00
C ALA A 176 12.06 -2.51 -15.82
N LEU A 177 10.85 -2.16 -15.35
CA LEU A 177 10.44 -0.77 -15.09
C LEU A 177 10.58 -0.38 -13.60
N SER A 178 10.92 -1.34 -12.75
CA SER A 178 11.10 -1.14 -11.31
C SER A 178 12.39 -0.41 -10.99
N MET A 179 12.35 0.37 -9.91
CA MET A 179 13.56 0.96 -9.29
C MET A 179 14.43 -0.10 -8.60
N ARG A 180 13.94 -1.33 -8.46
CA ARG A 180 14.70 -2.42 -7.82
C ARG A 180 16.06 -2.52 -8.51
N PRO A 181 17.17 -2.45 -7.76
CA PRO A 181 18.48 -2.72 -8.33
C PRO A 181 18.43 -4.12 -8.97
N SER A 182 18.71 -4.22 -10.26
CA SER A 182 18.91 -5.52 -10.86
C SER A 182 19.98 -6.21 -10.03
N VAL A 183 19.67 -7.32 -9.39
CA VAL A 183 20.66 -8.19 -8.77
C VAL A 183 21.46 -8.79 -9.92
N ARG A 184 22.28 -7.98 -10.54
CA ARG A 184 23.39 -8.48 -11.34
C ARG A 184 24.29 -9.16 -10.31
N CYS A 185 24.17 -10.47 -10.27
CA CYS A 185 25.16 -11.33 -9.67
C CYS A 185 26.52 -10.78 -10.13
N ARG A 186 27.24 -10.05 -9.27
CA ARG A 186 28.63 -9.68 -9.55
C ARG A 186 29.35 -10.99 -9.70
N LYS A 187 29.50 -11.47 -10.94
CA LYS A 187 30.50 -12.47 -11.24
C LYS A 187 31.81 -11.89 -10.70
N LYS A 188 32.26 -12.41 -9.56
CA LYS A 188 33.61 -12.11 -9.07
C LYS A 188 34.53 -12.44 -10.20
N LYS A 189 35.14 -11.40 -10.79
CA LYS A 189 36.34 -11.61 -11.63
C LYS A 189 37.36 -12.24 -10.70
N LYS A 190 37.70 -13.49 -10.99
CA LYS A 190 38.88 -14.16 -10.44
C LYS A 190 40.10 -13.50 -11.01
#